data_a81b073a9a33a409657b7793a8ea9138
#
_entry.id   a81b073a9a33a409657b7793a8ea9138
#
_cell.length_a   1.000
_cell.length_b   1.000
_cell.length_c   1.000
_cell.angle_alpha   90.00
_cell.angle_beta   90.00
_cell.angle_gamma   90.00
#
_symmetry.space_group_name_H-M   'P 1'
#
loop_
_entity.id
_entity.type
_entity.pdbx_description
1 polymer ?
#
loop_
_entity_poly.entity_id
_entity_poly.type
_entity_poly.pdbx_seq_one_letter_code
_entity_poly.pdbx_strand_id
1 'polypeptide(L)'
;DQAGIFIFLLFIIGFGYSFVSITNWAVVADVIDYQEYKTGIKNESAVYAVYTFCRKLGQTAADYGGLMLLGKVGYDVQLMSNAGYVDGVSEGILKICTLIPAITYTLIFLLYQFAYPLSKSKLEPVYDYVRNMNCAAQSRETY
;
A
#
# COMPACT_ATOMS: atom_id res chain seq x y z
N ASP A 1 -31.78 -4.51 9.21
CA ASP A 1 -30.64 -5.43 8.87
C ASP A 1 -29.31 -4.70 8.86
N GLN A 2 -28.88 -4.21 10.05
CA GLN A 2 -27.59 -3.51 10.21
C GLN A 2 -26.38 -4.40 9.84
N ALA A 3 -26.49 -5.72 10.10
CA ALA A 3 -25.45 -6.69 9.75
C ALA A 3 -25.21 -6.79 8.23
N GLY A 4 -26.27 -6.74 7.42
CA GLY A 4 -26.16 -6.77 5.96
C GLY A 4 -25.46 -5.55 5.39
N ILE A 5 -25.78 -4.36 5.93
CA ILE A 5 -25.11 -3.11 5.54
C ILE A 5 -23.62 -3.15 5.91
N PHE A 6 -23.30 -3.67 7.10
CA PHE A 6 -21.93 -3.81 7.56
C PHE A 6 -21.10 -4.73 6.66
N ILE A 7 -21.64 -5.90 6.31
CA ILE A 7 -20.98 -6.85 5.41
C ILE A 7 -20.77 -6.24 4.02
N PHE A 8 -21.77 -5.51 3.49
CA PHE A 8 -21.66 -4.85 2.20
C PHE A 8 -20.58 -3.76 2.21
N LEU A 9 -20.48 -2.97 3.28
CA LEU A 9 -19.42 -1.97 3.44
C LEU A 9 -18.03 -2.62 3.52
N LEU A 10 -17.87 -3.73 4.25
CA LEU A 10 -16.62 -4.48 4.31
C LEU A 10 -16.20 -5.00 2.94
N PHE A 11 -17.15 -5.45 2.13
CA PHE A 11 -16.87 -5.91 0.76
C PHE A 11 -16.35 -4.77 -0.12
N ILE A 12 -16.96 -3.57 -0.04
CA ILE A 12 -16.51 -2.39 -0.78
C ILE A 12 -15.10 -1.98 -0.36
N ILE A 13 -14.82 -1.97 0.95
CA ILE A 13 -13.50 -1.64 1.49
C ILE A 13 -12.45 -2.65 1.02
N GLY A 14 -12.76 -3.95 1.06
CA GLY A 14 -11.87 -5.02 0.58
C GLY A 14 -11.57 -4.91 -0.91
N PHE A 15 -12.56 -4.57 -1.71
CA PHE A 15 -12.39 -4.33 -3.15
C PHE A 15 -11.48 -3.13 -3.41
N GLY A 16 -11.70 -2.01 -2.71
CA GLY A 16 -10.86 -0.82 -2.81
C GLY A 16 -9.40 -1.10 -2.41
N TYR A 17 -9.21 -1.84 -1.32
CA TYR A 17 -7.88 -2.25 -0.86
C TYR A 17 -7.14 -3.10 -1.89
N SER A 18 -7.83 -4.05 -2.53
CA SER A 18 -7.25 -4.89 -3.57
C SER A 18 -6.77 -4.07 -4.77
N PHE A 19 -7.54 -3.07 -5.18
CA PHE A 19 -7.18 -2.17 -6.27
C PHE A 19 -5.90 -1.37 -5.95
N VAL A 20 -5.80 -0.80 -4.76
CA VAL A 20 -4.60 -0.08 -4.29
C VAL A 20 -3.39 -1.01 -4.25
N SER A 21 -3.57 -2.27 -3.81
CA SER A 21 -2.49 -3.25 -3.74
C SER A 21 -1.92 -3.58 -5.12
N ILE A 22 -2.77 -3.79 -6.12
CA ILE A 22 -2.36 -4.05 -7.51
C ILE A 22 -1.62 -2.85 -8.09
N THR A 23 -2.14 -1.64 -7.86
CA THR A 23 -1.51 -0.40 -8.33
C THR A 23 -0.11 -0.22 -7.75
N ASN A 24 0.10 -0.57 -6.48
CA ASN A 24 1.42 -0.52 -5.85
C ASN A 24 2.45 -1.41 -6.56
N TRP A 25 2.06 -2.62 -6.95
CA TRP A 25 2.96 -3.51 -7.69
C TRP A 25 3.28 -3.00 -9.09
N ALA A 26 2.31 -2.38 -9.77
CA ALA A 26 2.53 -1.74 -11.07
C ALA A 26 3.55 -0.60 -10.95
N VAL A 27 3.44 0.25 -9.92
CA VAL A 27 4.40 1.34 -9.67
C VAL A 27 5.81 0.81 -9.42
N VAL A 28 5.97 -0.30 -8.69
CA VAL A 28 7.30 -0.90 -8.47
C VAL A 28 7.89 -1.41 -9.77
N ALA A 29 7.08 -2.01 -10.66
CA ALA A 29 7.54 -2.44 -11.99
C ALA A 29 7.99 -1.25 -12.83
N ASP A 30 7.21 -0.17 -12.89
CA ASP A 30 7.56 1.06 -13.61
C ASP A 30 8.89 1.67 -13.11
N VAL A 31 9.16 1.60 -11.81
CA VAL A 31 10.43 2.08 -11.22
C VAL A 31 11.61 1.21 -11.67
N ILE A 32 11.43 -0.11 -11.77
CA ILE A 32 12.46 -1.03 -12.25
C ILE A 32 12.79 -0.74 -13.71
N ASP A 33 11.77 -0.60 -14.55
CA ASP A 33 11.92 -0.32 -15.97
C ASP A 33 12.58 1.08 -16.20
N TYR A 34 12.20 2.07 -15.40
CA TYR A 34 12.82 3.38 -15.43
C TYR A 34 14.30 3.36 -15.00
N GLN A 35 14.64 2.54 -14.01
CA GLN A 35 16.03 2.35 -13.59
C GLN A 35 16.85 1.70 -14.72
N GLU A 36 16.32 0.64 -15.34
CA GLU A 36 16.97 -0.04 -16.46
C GLU A 36 17.22 0.93 -17.64
N TYR A 37 16.20 1.74 -17.98
CA TYR A 37 16.33 2.77 -19.01
C TYR A 37 17.46 3.77 -18.73
N LYS A 38 17.61 4.17 -17.44
CA LYS A 38 18.65 5.17 -17.06
C LYS A 38 20.05 4.59 -16.90
N THR A 39 20.17 3.37 -16.39
CA THR A 39 21.46 2.79 -16.00
C THR A 39 21.96 1.73 -16.99
N GLY A 40 21.09 1.25 -17.88
CA GLY A 40 21.39 0.12 -18.77
C GLY A 40 21.50 -1.23 -18.04
N ILE A 41 21.26 -1.26 -16.73
CA ILE A 41 21.38 -2.47 -15.89
C ILE A 41 20.07 -2.73 -15.20
N LYS A 42 19.47 -3.90 -15.45
CA LYS A 42 18.26 -4.33 -14.79
C LYS A 42 18.59 -4.90 -13.40
N ASN A 43 18.33 -4.14 -12.34
CA ASN A 43 18.61 -4.54 -10.98
C ASN A 43 17.33 -4.68 -10.15
N GLU A 44 16.49 -5.63 -10.55
CA GLU A 44 15.20 -5.90 -9.88
C GLU A 44 15.37 -6.19 -8.39
N SER A 45 16.38 -7.00 -8.04
CA SER A 45 16.62 -7.43 -6.67
C SER A 45 16.86 -6.29 -5.71
N ALA A 46 17.61 -5.26 -6.12
CA ALA A 46 17.90 -4.10 -5.28
C ALA A 46 16.62 -3.25 -5.06
N VAL A 47 15.83 -3.02 -6.10
CA VAL A 47 14.57 -2.26 -5.99
C VAL A 47 13.58 -2.98 -5.09
N TYR A 48 13.40 -4.30 -5.27
CA TYR A 48 12.54 -5.10 -4.40
C TYR A 48 13.02 -5.15 -2.96
N ALA A 49 14.34 -5.22 -2.73
CA ALA A 49 14.90 -5.21 -1.38
C ALA A 49 14.60 -3.91 -0.65
N VAL A 50 14.84 -2.77 -1.29
CA VAL A 50 14.53 -1.44 -0.72
C VAL A 50 13.03 -1.27 -0.49
N TYR A 51 12.20 -1.62 -1.48
CA TYR A 51 10.75 -1.55 -1.34
C TYR A 51 10.24 -2.40 -0.17
N THR A 52 10.69 -3.65 -0.07
CA THR A 52 10.27 -4.58 0.99
C THR A 52 10.73 -4.09 2.36
N PHE A 53 11.95 -3.57 2.45
CA PHE A 53 12.49 -3.01 3.68
C PHE A 53 11.66 -1.81 4.15
N CYS A 54 11.42 -0.83 3.28
CA CYS A 54 10.59 0.34 3.61
C CYS A 54 9.16 -0.06 4.00
N ARG A 55 8.57 -1.02 3.29
CA ARG A 55 7.25 -1.55 3.61
C ARG A 55 7.21 -2.18 5.00
N LYS A 56 8.23 -2.98 5.37
CA LYS A 56 8.32 -3.61 6.69
C LYS A 56 8.50 -2.58 7.80
N LEU A 57 9.33 -1.57 7.59
CA LEU A 57 9.48 -0.47 8.54
C LEU A 57 8.15 0.28 8.77
N GLY A 58 7.45 0.61 7.68
CA GLY A 58 6.15 1.26 7.76
C GLY A 58 5.11 0.42 8.49
N GLN A 59 5.08 -0.89 8.24
CA GLN A 59 4.18 -1.82 8.93
C GLN A 59 4.48 -1.86 10.43
N THR A 60 5.73 -2.03 10.83
CA THR A 60 6.12 -2.04 12.24
C THR A 60 5.77 -0.73 12.96
N ALA A 61 5.99 0.41 12.30
CA ALA A 61 5.64 1.71 12.86
C ALA A 61 4.11 1.87 13.03
N ALA A 62 3.32 1.36 12.08
CA ALA A 62 1.85 1.38 12.14
C ALA A 62 1.33 0.48 13.27
N ASP A 63 1.86 -0.74 13.40
CA ASP A 63 1.49 -1.69 14.45
C ASP A 63 1.78 -1.11 15.85
N TYR A 64 2.98 -0.55 16.03
CA TYR A 64 3.36 0.09 17.28
C TYR A 64 2.50 1.32 17.59
N GLY A 65 2.26 2.17 16.60
CA GLY A 65 1.39 3.34 16.72
C GLY A 65 -0.05 2.95 17.08
N GLY A 66 -0.56 1.91 16.46
CA GLY A 66 -1.90 1.34 16.76
C GLY A 66 -2.03 0.88 18.22
N LEU A 67 -1.05 0.12 18.70
CA LEU A 67 -1.01 -0.32 20.11
C LEU A 67 -0.94 0.85 21.08
N MET A 68 -0.12 1.86 20.78
CA MET A 68 -0.03 3.08 21.60
C MET A 68 -1.37 3.83 21.69
N LEU A 69 -2.09 3.92 20.58
CA LEU A 69 -3.40 4.57 20.53
C LEU A 69 -4.47 3.78 21.29
N LEU A 70 -4.46 2.46 21.18
CA LEU A 70 -5.34 1.58 21.96
C LEU A 70 -5.09 1.76 23.47
N GLY A 71 -3.84 1.80 23.90
CA GLY A 71 -3.49 2.08 25.31
C GLY A 71 -4.00 3.43 25.81
N LYS A 72 -3.99 4.48 24.97
CA LYS A 72 -4.54 5.81 25.32
C LYS A 72 -6.04 5.83 25.47
N VAL A 73 -6.76 4.96 24.79
CA VAL A 73 -8.22 4.80 24.89
C VAL A 73 -8.61 3.98 26.13
N GLY A 74 -7.63 3.45 26.87
CA GLY A 74 -7.87 2.62 28.05
C GLY A 74 -8.18 1.17 27.72
N TYR A 75 -7.73 0.70 26.53
CA TYR A 75 -7.84 -0.71 26.19
C TYR A 75 -6.87 -1.52 27.04
N ASP A 76 -7.39 -2.28 27.99
CA ASP A 76 -6.63 -3.22 28.81
C ASP A 76 -7.21 -4.63 28.57
N VAL A 77 -6.34 -5.54 28.14
CA VAL A 77 -6.70 -6.92 27.80
C VAL A 77 -7.27 -7.66 29.03
N GLN A 78 -6.74 -7.36 30.23
CA GLN A 78 -7.20 -8.01 31.46
C GLN A 78 -8.57 -7.49 31.91
N LEU A 79 -8.80 -6.18 31.76
CA LEU A 79 -10.10 -5.58 32.07
C LEU A 79 -11.17 -6.04 31.10
N MET A 80 -10.87 -6.12 29.81
CA MET A 80 -11.79 -6.61 28.78
C MET A 80 -12.12 -8.10 28.95
N SER A 81 -11.15 -8.92 29.36
CA SER A 81 -11.35 -10.35 29.62
C SER A 81 -12.28 -10.60 30.81
N ASN A 82 -12.25 -9.75 31.84
CA ASN A 82 -13.01 -9.91 33.05
C ASN A 82 -14.38 -9.21 33.01
N ALA A 83 -14.48 -8.07 32.38
CA ALA A 83 -15.69 -7.24 32.35
C ALA A 83 -16.54 -7.41 31.07
N GLY A 84 -16.00 -8.03 30.04
CA GLY A 84 -16.65 -8.27 28.75
C GLY A 84 -16.95 -7.00 27.93
N TYR A 85 -17.19 -5.88 28.57
CA TYR A 85 -17.48 -4.58 27.95
C TYR A 85 -17.10 -3.44 28.90
N VAL A 86 -16.39 -2.44 28.38
CA VAL A 86 -16.07 -1.22 29.13
C VAL A 86 -16.64 -0.03 28.36
N ASP A 87 -17.51 0.75 29.01
CA ASP A 87 -18.13 1.94 28.42
C ASP A 87 -17.05 2.96 27.97
N GLY A 88 -17.23 3.50 26.78
CA GLY A 88 -16.32 4.49 26.19
C GLY A 88 -15.13 3.91 25.43
N VAL A 89 -14.65 2.70 25.75
CA VAL A 89 -13.52 2.07 25.02
C VAL A 89 -13.95 1.65 23.62
N SER A 90 -15.14 1.11 23.45
CA SER A 90 -15.69 0.72 22.15
C SER A 90 -15.85 1.92 21.21
N GLU A 91 -16.31 3.05 21.73
CA GLU A 91 -16.45 4.29 20.97
C GLU A 91 -15.08 4.87 20.57
N GLY A 92 -14.10 4.78 21.46
CA GLY A 92 -12.72 5.16 21.17
C GLY A 92 -12.08 4.28 20.09
N ILE A 93 -12.28 2.97 20.15
CA ILE A 93 -11.80 2.03 19.12
C ILE A 93 -12.46 2.34 17.78
N LEU A 94 -13.77 2.57 17.73
CA LEU A 94 -14.47 2.94 16.50
C LEU A 94 -13.92 4.22 15.89
N LYS A 95 -13.64 5.24 16.71
CA LYS A 95 -13.03 6.50 16.24
C LYS A 95 -11.64 6.26 15.65
N ILE A 96 -10.80 5.48 16.31
CA ILE A 96 -9.46 5.12 15.84
C ILE A 96 -9.55 4.35 14.51
N CYS A 97 -10.38 3.30 14.46
CA CYS A 97 -10.52 2.46 13.26
C CYS A 97 -11.15 3.18 12.07
N THR A 98 -11.83 4.30 12.28
CA THR A 98 -12.45 5.08 11.20
C THR A 98 -11.58 6.26 10.77
N LEU A 99 -11.06 7.04 11.73
CA LEU A 99 -10.32 8.28 11.44
C LEU A 99 -8.92 8.00 10.88
N ILE A 100 -8.20 7.03 11.45
CA ILE A 100 -6.82 6.75 11.01
C ILE A 100 -6.77 6.26 9.55
N PRO A 101 -7.55 5.24 9.14
CA PRO A 101 -7.58 4.85 7.74
C PRO A 101 -8.04 5.98 6.81
N ALA A 102 -9.05 6.77 7.20
CA ALA A 102 -9.53 7.88 6.38
C ALA A 102 -8.44 8.92 6.13
N ILE A 103 -7.71 9.33 7.17
CA ILE A 103 -6.58 10.28 7.05
C ILE A 103 -5.46 9.66 6.21
N THR A 104 -5.11 8.39 6.47
CA THR A 104 -4.04 7.70 5.77
C THR A 104 -4.33 7.55 4.28
N TYR A 105 -5.54 7.11 3.90
CA TYR A 105 -5.91 6.99 2.48
C TYR A 105 -5.98 8.34 1.78
N THR A 106 -6.44 9.39 2.47
CA THR A 106 -6.43 10.76 1.93
C THR A 106 -4.99 11.22 1.68
N LEU A 107 -4.08 10.97 2.62
CA LEU A 107 -2.68 11.31 2.47
C LEU A 107 -2.02 10.53 1.32
N ILE A 108 -2.29 9.24 1.21
CA ILE A 108 -1.81 8.40 0.11
C ILE A 108 -2.31 8.93 -1.23
N PHE A 109 -3.59 9.27 -1.33
CA PHE A 109 -4.17 9.85 -2.54
C PHE A 109 -3.46 11.16 -2.93
N LEU A 110 -3.23 12.05 -1.98
CA LEU A 110 -2.50 13.30 -2.20
C LEU A 110 -1.05 13.04 -2.63
N LEU A 111 -0.37 12.08 -2.00
CA LEU A 111 0.98 11.71 -2.39
C LEU A 111 1.05 11.16 -3.82
N TYR A 112 0.11 10.30 -4.22
CA TYR A 112 0.04 9.82 -5.60
C TYR A 112 -0.24 10.96 -6.58
N GLN A 113 -1.11 11.90 -6.22
CA GLN A 113 -1.46 13.01 -7.10
C GLN A 113 -0.32 14.01 -7.29
N PHE A 114 0.45 14.31 -6.23
CA PHE A 114 1.45 15.38 -6.23
C PHE A 114 2.90 14.88 -6.28
N ALA A 115 3.19 13.73 -5.68
CA ALA A 115 4.56 13.23 -5.54
C ALA A 115 4.93 12.15 -6.56
N TYR A 116 3.97 11.65 -7.37
CA TYR A 116 4.28 10.66 -8.39
C TYR A 116 4.94 11.33 -9.62
N PRO A 117 6.27 11.31 -9.73
CA PRO A 117 7.00 12.06 -10.76
C PRO A 117 7.01 11.34 -12.12
N LEU A 118 6.54 10.09 -12.18
CA LEU A 118 6.48 9.30 -13.41
C LEU A 118 5.18 9.61 -14.18
N SER A 119 5.10 10.83 -14.72
CA SER A 119 4.03 11.21 -15.65
C SER A 119 4.10 10.34 -16.91
N LYS A 120 2.97 10.09 -17.56
CA LYS A 120 2.86 9.34 -18.83
C LYS A 120 3.93 9.76 -19.85
N SER A 121 4.20 11.06 -19.95
CA SER A 121 5.22 11.63 -20.83
C SER A 121 6.65 11.16 -20.52
N LYS A 122 6.97 10.77 -19.30
CA LYS A 122 8.29 10.24 -18.91
C LYS A 122 8.37 8.72 -19.03
N LEU A 123 7.24 8.04 -18.96
CA LEU A 123 7.17 6.59 -19.09
C LEU A 123 7.08 6.14 -20.56
N GLU A 124 6.55 6.96 -21.44
CA GLU A 124 6.43 6.63 -22.87
C GLU A 124 7.77 6.20 -23.51
N PRO A 125 8.89 6.95 -23.34
CA PRO A 125 10.18 6.52 -23.87
C PRO A 125 10.74 5.26 -23.17
N VAL A 126 10.35 5.01 -21.92
CA VAL A 126 10.75 3.80 -21.18
C VAL A 126 10.03 2.57 -21.73
N TYR A 127 8.75 2.68 -21.99
CA TYR A 127 7.97 1.58 -22.60
C TYR A 127 8.44 1.25 -24.02
N ASP A 128 8.80 2.25 -24.80
CA ASP A 128 9.37 2.03 -26.13
C ASP A 128 10.75 1.36 -26.06
N TYR A 129 11.58 1.73 -25.08
CA TYR A 129 12.85 1.08 -24.83
C TYR A 129 12.69 -0.39 -24.46
N VAL A 130 11.83 -0.69 -23.49
CA VAL A 130 11.56 -2.07 -23.02
C VAL A 130 10.94 -2.91 -24.16
N ARG A 131 10.03 -2.34 -24.94
CA ARG A 131 9.45 -2.98 -26.12
C ARG A 131 10.51 -3.39 -27.14
N ASN A 132 11.44 -2.46 -27.47
CA ASN A 132 12.50 -2.72 -28.45
C ASN A 132 13.49 -3.78 -27.95
N MET A 133 13.82 -3.78 -26.65
CA MET A 133 14.66 -4.80 -26.04
C MET A 133 14.00 -6.19 -26.10
N ASN A 134 12.70 -6.29 -25.79
CA ASN A 134 11.95 -7.55 -25.86
C ASN A 134 11.86 -8.07 -27.31
N CYS A 135 11.63 -7.22 -28.28
CA CYS A 135 11.63 -7.60 -29.71
C CYS A 135 13.02 -8.11 -30.15
N ALA A 136 14.10 -7.46 -29.70
CA ALA A 136 15.46 -7.89 -30.00
C ALA A 136 15.84 -9.20 -29.31
N ALA A 137 15.37 -9.46 -28.11
CA ALA A 137 15.56 -10.74 -27.41
C ALA A 137 14.81 -11.88 -28.13
N GLN A 138 13.57 -11.67 -28.51
CA GLN A 138 12.73 -12.64 -29.19
C GLN A 138 13.27 -13.02 -30.59
N SER A 139 13.89 -12.08 -31.29
CA SER A 139 14.54 -12.36 -32.58
C SER A 139 15.82 -13.18 -32.44
N ARG A 140 16.45 -13.23 -31.26
CA ARG A 140 17.65 -14.05 -30.99
C ARG A 140 17.32 -15.49 -30.58
N GLU A 141 16.14 -15.74 -30.03
CA GLU A 141 15.69 -17.08 -29.66
C GLU A 141 15.14 -17.88 -30.86
N THR A 142 14.88 -17.22 -31.97
CA THR A 142 14.31 -17.84 -33.18
C THR A 142 15.39 -18.29 -34.18
N TYR A 143 16.66 -18.06 -33.90
CA TYR A 143 17.83 -18.52 -34.67
C TYR A 143 18.65 -19.51 -33.85
#